data_4fa2289dc4df9c182e157da6538bb995
#
_entry.id   4fa2289dc4df9c182e157da6538bb995
#
_cell.length_a   1.000
_cell.length_b   1.000
_cell.length_c   1.000
_cell.angle_alpha   90.00
_cell.angle_beta   90.00
_cell.angle_gamma   90.00
#
_symmetry.space_group_name_H-M   'P 1'
#
loop_
_entity.id
_entity.type
_entity.pdbx_description
1 polymer ?
#
loop_
_entity_poly.entity_id
_entity_poly.type
_entity_poly.pdbx_seq_one_letter_code
_entity_poly.pdbx_strand_id
1 'polypeptide(L)'
;MKAKKVLAMLMASAMIMGTTVTAFAGSGTDGVVGTADDTGIISVKGIEDADLTNVMAYPIVEAEYNETTNVFEGYNKLYTIADIEHPTEEELKAIAEIVRTTEPVEPGVQLTYDEGTNSYKSGELGVGMYLIVVPSNESTTYGVAVASINYTNEDGTGNVLTDGDLTMTTKIVEGTVAWVKKDVEVTVDKTVKNTNDTEGESGTTADIGDVLTYEVAINPIPKYSGDYPVLKVTDTMDKGLDYKENLTVTVGEDTLKKDTDYTLDVTVETDGSTKIVVDFVVDGTYKLNQYAGKKAVISYTAEITNEATLNQSGNENEVTLDYTRDSTVDGDDEKDEDKTYTYTFDIDGQTTGSLTEGILNKYGEEIDQETQDNLPLENAKFTLYKDQDCQEVYTNDVFNGTTNTNENGQMKITGLEEGTYYLKETYAPDGYSLNTHVYTIVIAANIDDITGALNSWTITIDGTATSTFTVDQGNKDVTPDKTGVDIQNTKLSSLPSTGGIGTTIFTIGGCVIMVTAAGLYFATRKKEQN
;
A
#
# COMPACT_ATOMS: atom_id res chain seq x y z
N MET A 1 -1.05 -11.88 -7.20
CA MET A 1 0.15 -11.04 -7.43
C MET A 1 -0.30 -9.75 -8.07
N LYS A 2 -0.15 -8.65 -7.35
CA LYS A 2 -0.68 -7.34 -7.74
C LYS A 2 0.15 -6.77 -8.89
N ALA A 3 -0.51 -6.26 -9.94
CA ALA A 3 0.12 -5.82 -11.20
C ALA A 3 1.23 -4.74 -11.06
N LYS A 4 1.33 -4.05 -9.92
CA LYS A 4 2.39 -3.06 -9.66
C LYS A 4 3.77 -3.65 -9.44
N LYS A 5 3.87 -4.89 -8.93
CA LYS A 5 5.18 -5.53 -8.69
C LYS A 5 5.84 -6.02 -9.98
N VAL A 6 5.08 -6.16 -11.07
CA VAL A 6 5.64 -6.56 -12.39
C VAL A 6 6.33 -5.38 -13.10
N LEU A 7 5.95 -4.13 -12.80
CA LEU A 7 6.56 -2.96 -13.45
C LEU A 7 7.82 -2.46 -12.73
N ALA A 8 7.95 -2.74 -11.42
CA ALA A 8 9.17 -2.44 -10.65
C ALA A 8 10.31 -3.43 -10.95
N MET A 9 10.01 -4.66 -11.39
CA MET A 9 11.01 -5.65 -11.80
C MET A 9 11.81 -5.27 -13.05
N LEU A 10 11.43 -4.22 -13.77
CA LEU A 10 12.13 -3.76 -14.99
C LEU A 10 13.21 -2.72 -14.72
N MET A 11 13.41 -2.28 -13.48
CA MET A 11 14.36 -1.21 -13.14
C MET A 11 15.41 -1.56 -12.09
N ALA A 12 15.54 -2.85 -11.71
CA ALA A 12 16.63 -3.28 -10.84
C ALA A 12 17.96 -3.19 -11.58
N SER A 13 18.84 -2.38 -11.07
CA SER A 13 20.15 -2.07 -11.62
C SER A 13 21.07 -3.28 -11.57
N ALA A 14 21.39 -3.87 -12.70
CA ALA A 14 22.49 -4.82 -12.81
C ALA A 14 23.83 -4.08 -12.66
N MET A 15 24.57 -4.31 -11.60
CA MET A 15 26.00 -3.95 -11.59
C MET A 15 26.78 -4.99 -12.35
N ILE A 16 27.52 -4.54 -13.36
CA ILE A 16 28.58 -5.33 -13.95
C ILE A 16 29.80 -5.14 -13.05
N MET A 17 30.13 -6.12 -12.23
CA MET A 17 31.51 -6.19 -11.77
C MET A 17 32.36 -6.47 -12.98
N GLY A 18 33.26 -5.54 -13.28
CA GLY A 18 34.29 -5.78 -14.27
C GLY A 18 35.07 -7.04 -13.90
N THR A 19 34.66 -8.17 -14.46
CA THR A 19 35.55 -9.33 -14.47
C THR A 19 36.66 -8.94 -15.37
N THR A 20 37.87 -8.70 -14.80
CA THR A 20 39.08 -8.77 -15.58
C THR A 20 39.02 -10.08 -16.33
N VAL A 21 38.88 -10.00 -17.66
CA VAL A 21 38.94 -11.15 -18.53
C VAL A 21 40.35 -11.71 -18.37
N THR A 22 40.55 -12.62 -17.42
CA THR A 22 41.80 -13.37 -17.35
C THR A 22 41.76 -14.40 -18.45
N ALA A 23 42.36 -14.05 -19.54
CA ALA A 23 42.63 -14.96 -20.65
C ALA A 23 43.51 -16.11 -20.12
N PHE A 24 42.93 -17.30 -19.99
CA PHE A 24 43.72 -18.51 -19.77
C PHE A 24 44.30 -18.96 -21.13
N ALA A 25 45.58 -18.73 -21.33
CA ALA A 25 46.31 -19.20 -22.50
C ALA A 25 46.42 -20.74 -22.48
N GLY A 26 45.65 -21.41 -23.32
CA GLY A 26 45.92 -22.82 -23.65
C GLY A 26 47.20 -22.91 -24.48
N SER A 27 48.04 -23.91 -24.25
CA SER A 27 49.32 -24.13 -24.97
C SER A 27 49.09 -24.72 -26.38
N GLY A 28 49.05 -23.89 -27.40
CA GLY A 28 49.06 -24.34 -28.80
C GLY A 28 50.34 -23.91 -29.51
N THR A 29 50.89 -24.76 -30.28
CA THR A 29 52.10 -24.57 -31.07
C THR A 29 51.76 -24.13 -32.50
N ASP A 30 52.58 -23.22 -32.99
CA ASP A 30 52.81 -22.84 -34.38
C ASP A 30 51.90 -21.77 -35.01
N GLY A 31 52.57 -20.70 -35.48
CA GLY A 31 52.07 -19.53 -36.16
C GLY A 31 51.03 -19.74 -37.25
N VAL A 32 49.79 -19.96 -36.85
CA VAL A 32 48.62 -20.06 -37.74
C VAL A 32 47.84 -18.77 -37.64
N VAL A 33 47.60 -18.14 -38.75
CA VAL A 33 46.74 -16.97 -38.89
C VAL A 33 45.31 -17.41 -38.61
N GLY A 34 44.53 -16.66 -37.79
CA GLY A 34 43.14 -16.95 -37.47
C GLY A 34 42.25 -17.03 -38.72
N THR A 35 41.35 -17.98 -38.75
CA THR A 35 40.43 -18.26 -39.86
C THR A 35 38.98 -18.39 -39.40
N ALA A 36 38.05 -18.30 -40.34
CA ALA A 36 36.63 -18.46 -40.05
C ALA A 36 36.23 -19.86 -39.51
N ASP A 37 37.15 -20.84 -39.60
CA ASP A 37 36.93 -22.19 -39.04
C ASP A 37 37.29 -22.27 -37.54
N ASP A 38 37.83 -21.19 -36.98
CA ASP A 38 38.24 -21.14 -35.60
C ASP A 38 37.02 -20.96 -34.67
N THR A 39 36.90 -21.87 -33.72
CA THR A 39 35.78 -21.90 -32.78
C THR A 39 36.25 -22.09 -31.34
N GLY A 40 35.42 -21.74 -30.38
CA GLY A 40 35.64 -21.98 -28.96
C GLY A 40 34.34 -22.20 -28.19
N ILE A 41 34.49 -22.50 -26.90
CA ILE A 41 33.35 -22.75 -26.00
C ILE A 41 33.35 -21.72 -24.89
N ILE A 42 32.18 -21.14 -24.64
CA ILE A 42 31.95 -20.22 -23.52
C ILE A 42 31.43 -21.02 -22.32
N SER A 43 31.95 -20.72 -21.13
CA SER A 43 31.42 -21.21 -19.86
C SER A 43 30.86 -20.07 -19.02
N VAL A 44 29.67 -20.27 -18.44
CA VAL A 44 29.01 -19.29 -17.57
C VAL A 44 28.82 -19.89 -16.20
N LYS A 45 29.34 -19.23 -15.18
CA LYS A 45 29.23 -19.60 -13.74
C LYS A 45 28.44 -18.57 -12.98
N GLY A 46 28.07 -18.88 -11.73
CA GLY A 46 27.28 -18.00 -10.88
C GLY A 46 25.78 -18.19 -11.01
N ILE A 47 25.33 -19.12 -11.88
CA ILE A 47 23.92 -19.52 -11.97
C ILE A 47 23.72 -20.70 -11.06
N GLU A 48 22.92 -20.52 -9.98
CA GLU A 48 22.70 -21.56 -8.96
C GLU A 48 21.62 -22.58 -9.37
N ASP A 49 20.74 -22.20 -10.30
CA ASP A 49 19.66 -23.05 -10.76
C ASP A 49 20.13 -23.84 -12.00
N ALA A 50 20.29 -25.15 -11.81
CA ALA A 50 20.71 -26.09 -12.87
C ALA A 50 19.62 -26.37 -13.91
N ASP A 51 18.36 -26.09 -13.57
CA ASP A 51 17.20 -26.39 -14.42
C ASP A 51 16.73 -25.19 -15.25
N LEU A 52 17.46 -24.05 -15.24
CA LEU A 52 17.08 -22.89 -16.05
C LEU A 52 17.16 -23.24 -17.54
N THR A 53 16.05 -23.09 -18.21
CA THR A 53 15.98 -23.11 -19.67
C THR A 53 16.14 -21.67 -20.20
N ASN A 54 16.69 -21.55 -21.43
CA ASN A 54 16.88 -20.26 -22.11
C ASN A 54 17.99 -19.36 -21.51
N VAL A 55 19.04 -19.94 -20.93
CA VAL A 55 20.31 -19.22 -20.75
C VAL A 55 20.92 -19.04 -22.14
N MET A 56 21.08 -17.79 -22.59
CA MET A 56 21.39 -17.46 -23.98
C MET A 56 22.69 -16.67 -24.08
N ALA A 57 23.47 -16.93 -25.13
CA ALA A 57 24.61 -16.12 -25.56
C ALA A 57 24.27 -15.44 -26.91
N TYR A 58 24.19 -14.12 -26.92
CA TYR A 58 23.91 -13.33 -28.11
C TYR A 58 25.19 -12.73 -28.64
N PRO A 59 25.58 -12.93 -29.91
CA PRO A 59 26.78 -12.29 -30.48
C PRO A 59 26.54 -10.78 -30.52
N ILE A 60 27.49 -10.00 -30.00
CA ILE A 60 27.48 -8.54 -29.99
C ILE A 60 28.67 -7.93 -30.75
N VAL A 61 29.72 -8.72 -30.93
CA VAL A 61 30.85 -8.44 -31.80
C VAL A 61 31.23 -9.74 -32.49
N GLU A 62 31.48 -9.69 -33.78
CA GLU A 62 31.89 -10.83 -34.61
C GLU A 62 33.24 -10.57 -35.25
N ALA A 63 34.03 -11.63 -35.47
CA ALA A 63 35.25 -11.53 -36.25
C ALA A 63 34.93 -11.42 -37.74
N GLU A 64 35.65 -10.54 -38.44
CA GLU A 64 35.59 -10.39 -39.89
C GLU A 64 36.75 -11.13 -40.55
N TYR A 65 36.45 -11.81 -41.65
CA TYR A 65 37.42 -12.59 -42.40
C TYR A 65 37.41 -12.21 -43.88
N ASN A 66 38.59 -12.21 -44.48
CA ASN A 66 38.71 -11.99 -45.91
C ASN A 66 38.01 -13.08 -46.72
N GLU A 67 37.05 -12.72 -47.54
CA GLU A 67 36.23 -13.65 -48.31
C GLU A 67 37.04 -14.57 -49.24
N THR A 68 38.24 -14.18 -49.66
CA THR A 68 39.09 -14.93 -50.61
C THR A 68 40.11 -15.83 -49.92
N THR A 69 40.73 -15.30 -48.84
CA THR A 69 41.82 -15.98 -48.13
C THR A 69 41.38 -16.68 -46.86
N ASN A 70 40.17 -16.42 -46.40
CA ASN A 70 39.62 -16.88 -45.11
C ASN A 70 40.45 -16.48 -43.90
N VAL A 71 41.19 -15.36 -43.98
CA VAL A 71 42.08 -14.85 -42.94
C VAL A 71 41.38 -13.75 -42.15
N PHE A 72 41.57 -13.73 -40.83
CA PHE A 72 41.04 -12.71 -39.93
C PHE A 72 41.53 -11.30 -40.34
N GLU A 73 40.58 -10.34 -40.43
CA GLU A 73 40.83 -8.95 -40.80
C GLU A 73 40.50 -7.94 -39.71
N GLY A 74 39.61 -8.32 -38.78
CA GLY A 74 39.17 -7.39 -37.73
C GLY A 74 37.89 -7.85 -37.01
N TYR A 75 37.26 -6.94 -36.32
CA TYR A 75 36.01 -7.16 -35.60
C TYR A 75 34.92 -6.20 -36.05
N ASN A 76 33.72 -6.75 -36.26
CA ASN A 76 32.50 -6.02 -36.58
C ASN A 76 31.58 -5.92 -35.35
N LYS A 77 31.10 -4.72 -35.05
CA LYS A 77 30.16 -4.46 -33.97
C LYS A 77 28.74 -4.64 -34.48
N LEU A 78 28.00 -5.59 -33.93
CA LEU A 78 26.56 -5.81 -34.26
C LEU A 78 25.64 -4.82 -33.60
N TYR A 79 26.11 -4.19 -32.52
CA TYR A 79 25.37 -3.18 -31.74
C TYR A 79 26.25 -1.95 -31.49
N THR A 80 25.64 -0.87 -30.96
CA THR A 80 26.41 0.33 -30.60
C THR A 80 27.21 0.08 -29.32
N ILE A 81 28.51 -0.10 -29.46
CA ILE A 81 29.49 -0.27 -28.38
C ILE A 81 30.64 0.69 -28.68
N ALA A 82 30.95 1.60 -27.77
CA ALA A 82 32.01 2.58 -27.99
C ALA A 82 33.38 1.91 -27.98
N ASP A 83 33.67 1.13 -26.95
CA ASP A 83 34.89 0.39 -26.74
C ASP A 83 34.58 -1.10 -26.57
N ILE A 84 35.05 -1.93 -27.53
CA ILE A 84 34.78 -3.38 -27.47
C ILE A 84 35.60 -4.11 -26.42
N GLU A 85 36.71 -3.54 -25.95
CA GLU A 85 37.49 -4.12 -24.87
C GLU A 85 36.88 -3.85 -23.50
N HIS A 86 36.19 -2.68 -23.36
CA HIS A 86 35.60 -2.23 -22.13
C HIS A 86 34.17 -1.72 -22.37
N PRO A 87 33.24 -2.59 -22.80
CA PRO A 87 31.84 -2.16 -22.96
C PRO A 87 31.25 -1.71 -21.62
N THR A 88 30.57 -0.58 -21.65
CA THR A 88 29.98 -0.03 -20.44
C THR A 88 28.72 -0.83 -20.02
N GLU A 89 28.40 -0.78 -18.75
CA GLU A 89 27.19 -1.39 -18.21
C GLU A 89 25.92 -0.90 -18.91
N GLU A 90 25.83 0.40 -19.17
CA GLU A 90 24.70 1.00 -19.86
C GLU A 90 24.51 0.47 -21.28
N GLU A 91 25.63 0.31 -22.03
CA GLU A 91 25.61 -0.28 -23.38
C GLU A 91 25.11 -1.72 -23.35
N LEU A 92 25.62 -2.53 -22.43
CA LEU A 92 25.24 -3.94 -22.32
C LEU A 92 23.78 -4.11 -21.87
N LYS A 93 23.29 -3.27 -20.96
CA LYS A 93 21.86 -3.24 -20.57
C LYS A 93 20.97 -2.85 -21.74
N ALA A 94 21.36 -1.84 -22.51
CA ALA A 94 20.61 -1.44 -23.69
C ALA A 94 20.53 -2.55 -24.74
N ILE A 95 21.62 -3.28 -24.96
CA ILE A 95 21.65 -4.43 -25.87
C ILE A 95 20.79 -5.58 -25.31
N ALA A 96 20.86 -5.86 -23.99
CA ALA A 96 20.06 -6.89 -23.35
C ALA A 96 18.55 -6.61 -23.48
N GLU A 97 18.13 -5.36 -23.38
CA GLU A 97 16.74 -4.97 -23.60
C GLU A 97 16.31 -5.22 -25.05
N ILE A 98 17.17 -4.88 -26.02
CA ILE A 98 16.91 -5.14 -27.44
C ILE A 98 16.71 -6.65 -27.68
N VAL A 99 17.64 -7.50 -27.23
CA VAL A 99 17.56 -8.96 -27.49
C VAL A 99 16.43 -9.67 -26.75
N ARG A 100 15.88 -9.06 -25.70
CA ARG A 100 14.72 -9.56 -24.96
C ARG A 100 13.37 -9.14 -25.56
N THR A 101 13.32 -7.94 -26.17
CA THR A 101 12.04 -7.31 -26.57
C THR A 101 11.82 -7.25 -28.07
N THR A 102 12.92 -7.32 -28.86
CA THR A 102 12.89 -7.24 -30.31
C THR A 102 13.65 -8.43 -30.93
N GLU A 103 13.56 -8.57 -32.25
CA GLU A 103 14.37 -9.56 -32.96
C GLU A 103 15.85 -9.14 -32.92
N PRO A 104 16.78 -9.96 -32.38
CA PRO A 104 18.19 -9.63 -32.32
C PRO A 104 18.80 -9.57 -33.71
N VAL A 105 19.92 -8.85 -33.86
CA VAL A 105 20.66 -8.76 -35.15
C VAL A 105 21.09 -10.15 -35.62
N GLU A 106 21.61 -10.97 -34.69
CA GLU A 106 21.91 -12.37 -34.91
C GLU A 106 21.24 -13.24 -33.82
N PRO A 107 20.78 -14.46 -34.16
CA PRO A 107 20.11 -15.32 -33.20
C PRO A 107 21.04 -15.74 -32.06
N GLY A 108 20.51 -15.67 -30.83
CA GLY A 108 21.23 -16.17 -29.66
C GLY A 108 21.39 -17.68 -29.67
N VAL A 109 22.49 -18.15 -29.08
CA VAL A 109 22.79 -19.57 -28.88
C VAL A 109 22.45 -19.99 -27.47
N GLN A 110 21.68 -21.06 -27.31
CA GLN A 110 21.31 -21.59 -25.99
C GLN A 110 22.51 -22.32 -25.35
N LEU A 111 22.75 -22.02 -24.07
CA LEU A 111 23.72 -22.73 -23.26
C LEU A 111 23.05 -23.88 -22.51
N THR A 112 23.81 -24.96 -22.31
CA THR A 112 23.36 -26.14 -21.56
C THR A 112 24.16 -26.31 -20.28
N TYR A 113 23.48 -26.77 -19.23
CA TYR A 113 24.12 -27.00 -17.94
C TYR A 113 25.03 -28.23 -17.97
N ASP A 114 26.24 -28.09 -17.44
CA ASP A 114 27.25 -29.15 -17.30
C ASP A 114 27.49 -29.38 -15.81
N GLU A 115 26.94 -30.50 -15.28
CA GLU A 115 27.08 -30.90 -13.86
C GLU A 115 28.54 -31.07 -13.44
N GLY A 116 29.43 -31.52 -14.35
CA GLY A 116 30.83 -31.80 -14.07
C GLY A 116 31.64 -30.55 -13.75
N THR A 117 31.24 -29.38 -14.28
CA THR A 117 31.91 -28.09 -14.08
C THR A 117 31.06 -27.08 -13.34
N ASN A 118 29.82 -27.44 -12.99
CA ASN A 118 28.83 -26.54 -12.38
C ASN A 118 28.73 -25.22 -13.15
N SER A 119 28.47 -25.31 -14.45
CA SER A 119 28.41 -24.14 -15.33
C SER A 119 27.51 -24.39 -16.53
N TYR A 120 26.97 -23.31 -17.10
CA TYR A 120 26.31 -23.38 -18.41
C TYR A 120 27.34 -23.23 -19.52
N LYS A 121 27.30 -24.09 -20.52
CA LYS A 121 28.23 -24.09 -21.63
C LYS A 121 27.56 -23.93 -22.99
N SER A 122 28.19 -23.21 -23.89
CA SER A 122 27.80 -23.20 -25.29
C SER A 122 28.26 -24.48 -26.01
N GLY A 123 27.75 -24.71 -27.22
CA GLY A 123 28.45 -25.45 -28.23
C GLY A 123 29.69 -24.66 -28.74
N GLU A 124 30.29 -25.12 -29.83
CA GLU A 124 31.35 -24.37 -30.50
C GLU A 124 30.78 -23.10 -31.14
N LEU A 125 31.35 -21.95 -30.79
CA LEU A 125 30.98 -20.63 -31.28
C LEU A 125 32.16 -20.02 -32.04
N GLY A 126 31.86 -19.19 -33.04
CA GLY A 126 32.89 -18.41 -33.74
C GLY A 126 33.61 -17.40 -32.85
N VAL A 127 34.69 -16.87 -33.34
CA VAL A 127 35.47 -15.82 -32.65
C VAL A 127 34.64 -14.54 -32.58
N GLY A 128 34.49 -13.96 -31.37
CA GLY A 128 33.68 -12.78 -31.12
C GLY A 128 33.39 -12.54 -29.64
N MET A 129 32.55 -11.57 -29.38
CA MET A 129 32.07 -11.25 -28.03
C MET A 129 30.57 -11.55 -27.94
N TYR A 130 30.17 -12.15 -26.86
CA TYR A 130 28.81 -12.63 -26.62
C TYR A 130 28.25 -12.04 -25.34
N LEU A 131 27.08 -11.45 -25.44
CA LEU A 131 26.27 -11.04 -24.29
C LEU A 131 25.55 -12.24 -23.71
N ILE A 132 25.76 -12.53 -22.45
CA ILE A 132 25.08 -13.59 -21.72
C ILE A 132 23.83 -13.04 -21.06
N VAL A 133 22.68 -13.61 -21.42
CA VAL A 133 21.37 -13.27 -20.86
C VAL A 133 20.80 -14.49 -20.16
N VAL A 134 20.60 -14.37 -18.85
CA VAL A 134 19.99 -15.39 -18.01
C VAL A 134 18.54 -15.00 -17.71
N PRO A 135 17.57 -15.93 -17.83
CA PRO A 135 16.19 -15.63 -17.49
C PRO A 135 16.05 -15.39 -15.98
N SER A 136 15.29 -14.36 -15.61
CA SER A 136 14.93 -14.07 -14.24
C SER A 136 13.71 -14.91 -13.84
N ASN A 137 13.58 -15.28 -12.56
CA ASN A 137 12.40 -15.88 -11.96
C ASN A 137 11.81 -14.92 -10.91
N GLU A 138 10.77 -15.35 -10.18
CA GLU A 138 10.05 -14.52 -9.20
C GLU A 138 10.93 -14.01 -8.03
N SER A 139 12.05 -14.64 -7.76
CA SER A 139 12.91 -14.36 -6.60
C SER A 139 14.36 -14.04 -6.96
N THR A 140 14.74 -14.19 -8.21
CA THR A 140 16.15 -14.06 -8.63
C THR A 140 16.26 -13.40 -9.98
N THR A 141 16.99 -12.30 -10.02
CA THR A 141 17.42 -11.63 -11.25
C THR A 141 18.89 -11.86 -11.44
N TYR A 142 19.30 -12.08 -12.68
CA TYR A 142 20.70 -12.22 -13.04
C TYR A 142 21.16 -11.02 -13.87
N GLY A 143 22.27 -10.43 -13.47
CA GLY A 143 22.94 -9.39 -14.26
C GLY A 143 23.37 -9.92 -15.61
N VAL A 144 23.55 -9.02 -16.57
CA VAL A 144 24.17 -9.38 -17.85
C VAL A 144 25.69 -9.54 -17.69
N ALA A 145 26.25 -10.47 -18.42
CA ALA A 145 27.70 -10.67 -18.47
C ALA A 145 28.17 -10.75 -19.93
N VAL A 146 29.44 -10.58 -20.16
CA VAL A 146 30.05 -10.82 -21.48
C VAL A 146 31.09 -11.92 -21.40
N ALA A 147 31.14 -12.70 -22.45
CA ALA A 147 32.19 -13.69 -22.69
C ALA A 147 32.74 -13.48 -24.09
N SER A 148 34.02 -13.77 -24.30
CA SER A 148 34.64 -13.64 -25.62
C SER A 148 35.44 -14.88 -26.00
N ILE A 149 35.45 -15.14 -27.28
CA ILE A 149 36.40 -16.04 -27.94
C ILE A 149 37.21 -15.13 -28.84
N ASN A 150 38.51 -15.00 -28.59
CA ASN A 150 39.33 -14.01 -29.27
C ASN A 150 40.72 -14.55 -29.59
N TYR A 151 41.39 -13.86 -30.47
CA TYR A 151 42.79 -14.14 -30.79
C TYR A 151 43.72 -13.45 -29.81
N THR A 152 44.88 -14.06 -29.54
CA THR A 152 45.96 -13.49 -28.73
C THR A 152 47.28 -13.44 -29.51
N ASN A 153 48.23 -12.63 -29.06
CA ASN A 153 49.59 -12.63 -29.58
C ASN A 153 50.31 -13.96 -29.31
N GLU A 154 51.41 -14.24 -30.05
CA GLU A 154 52.20 -15.47 -29.92
C GLU A 154 52.67 -15.78 -28.49
N ASP A 155 52.96 -14.74 -27.71
CA ASP A 155 53.39 -14.87 -26.33
C ASP A 155 52.26 -15.11 -25.33
N GLY A 156 51.01 -15.17 -25.81
CA GLY A 156 49.82 -15.33 -24.99
C GLY A 156 49.45 -14.11 -24.14
N THR A 157 50.12 -12.98 -24.42
CA THR A 157 49.81 -11.69 -23.78
C THR A 157 49.02 -10.80 -24.73
N GLY A 158 48.06 -10.03 -24.15
CA GLY A 158 47.28 -9.09 -24.93
C GLY A 158 46.02 -9.70 -25.56
N ASN A 159 45.05 -8.84 -25.73
CA ASN A 159 43.75 -9.11 -26.33
C ASN A 159 43.75 -8.43 -27.71
N VAL A 160 43.56 -9.17 -28.81
CA VAL A 160 43.56 -8.62 -30.16
C VAL A 160 42.22 -8.05 -30.57
N LEU A 161 41.40 -7.63 -29.61
CA LEU A 161 40.16 -6.85 -29.85
C LEU A 161 40.44 -5.39 -30.24
N THR A 162 41.69 -4.92 -30.10
CA THR A 162 42.14 -3.57 -30.51
C THR A 162 42.95 -3.58 -31.78
N ASP A 163 43.11 -2.40 -32.39
CA ASP A 163 43.89 -2.08 -33.61
C ASP A 163 45.38 -2.53 -33.60
N GLY A 164 45.65 -3.71 -33.10
CA GLY A 164 46.97 -4.33 -33.10
C GLY A 164 47.38 -4.80 -34.49
N ASP A 165 48.68 -4.92 -34.69
CA ASP A 165 49.29 -5.39 -35.93
C ASP A 165 48.86 -6.85 -36.20
N LEU A 166 47.87 -7.05 -37.07
CA LEU A 166 47.25 -8.33 -37.42
C LEU A 166 48.23 -9.39 -37.96
N THR A 167 49.48 -9.03 -38.15
CA THR A 167 50.54 -9.90 -38.74
C THR A 167 51.07 -10.96 -37.76
N MET A 168 50.71 -10.90 -36.49
CA MET A 168 51.28 -11.73 -35.42
C MET A 168 50.25 -12.55 -34.63
N THR A 169 49.04 -12.69 -35.11
CA THR A 169 47.96 -13.39 -34.40
C THR A 169 48.01 -14.89 -34.65
N THR A 170 48.29 -15.67 -33.65
CA THR A 170 48.57 -17.09 -33.84
C THR A 170 47.82 -18.03 -32.95
N LYS A 171 46.86 -17.54 -32.14
CA LYS A 171 46.24 -18.44 -31.15
C LYS A 171 44.85 -18.02 -30.77
N ILE A 172 43.96 -19.02 -30.81
CA ILE A 172 42.62 -18.90 -30.20
C ILE A 172 42.76 -19.04 -28.70
N VAL A 173 42.16 -18.14 -27.96
CA VAL A 173 41.92 -18.31 -26.54
C VAL A 173 40.57 -18.97 -26.34
N GLU A 174 40.58 -20.23 -25.97
CA GLU A 174 39.35 -20.91 -25.58
C GLU A 174 38.71 -20.21 -24.40
N GLY A 175 37.47 -19.85 -24.61
CA GLY A 175 36.40 -19.53 -23.70
C GLY A 175 36.76 -18.85 -22.40
N THR A 176 36.54 -17.55 -22.34
CA THR A 176 36.47 -16.86 -21.06
C THR A 176 35.36 -17.41 -20.19
N VAL A 177 35.63 -17.56 -18.90
CA VAL A 177 34.59 -17.89 -17.93
C VAL A 177 33.91 -16.60 -17.55
N ALA A 178 32.65 -16.43 -17.99
CA ALA A 178 31.81 -15.35 -17.49
C ALA A 178 31.23 -15.72 -16.15
N TRP A 179 31.21 -14.77 -15.23
CA TRP A 179 30.48 -14.89 -13.95
C TRP A 179 29.25 -14.00 -14.01
N VAL A 180 28.09 -14.60 -13.82
CA VAL A 180 26.85 -13.86 -13.72
C VAL A 180 26.57 -13.57 -12.25
N LYS A 181 26.38 -12.31 -11.92
CA LYS A 181 25.97 -11.90 -10.57
C LYS A 181 24.50 -12.22 -10.38
N LYS A 182 24.19 -12.92 -9.31
CA LYS A 182 22.82 -13.12 -8.83
C LYS A 182 22.41 -11.89 -8.06
N ASP A 183 21.38 -11.23 -8.53
CA ASP A 183 20.72 -10.14 -7.81
C ASP A 183 19.43 -10.68 -7.20
N VAL A 184 19.36 -10.68 -5.88
CA VAL A 184 18.15 -11.06 -5.14
C VAL A 184 17.46 -9.78 -4.75
N GLU A 185 16.37 -9.46 -5.43
CA GLU A 185 15.51 -8.35 -5.02
C GLU A 185 14.79 -8.75 -3.74
N VAL A 186 15.07 -8.01 -2.66
CA VAL A 186 14.39 -8.18 -1.38
C VAL A 186 13.24 -7.18 -1.34
N THR A 187 12.02 -7.67 -1.21
CA THR A 187 10.83 -6.82 -1.19
C THR A 187 10.21 -6.76 0.19
N VAL A 188 9.55 -5.65 0.48
CA VAL A 188 8.65 -5.48 1.62
C VAL A 188 7.20 -5.39 1.14
N ASP A 189 6.27 -6.01 1.88
CA ASP A 189 4.84 -5.96 1.62
C ASP A 189 4.12 -5.74 2.94
N LYS A 190 3.29 -4.71 3.01
CA LYS A 190 2.60 -4.32 4.23
C LYS A 190 1.10 -4.42 4.06
N THR A 191 0.45 -5.01 5.06
CA THR A 191 -1.00 -5.12 5.09
C THR A 191 -1.56 -4.65 6.43
N VAL A 192 -2.80 -4.18 6.41
CA VAL A 192 -3.59 -3.83 7.59
C VAL A 192 -4.87 -4.65 7.61
N LYS A 193 -5.33 -5.01 8.81
CA LYS A 193 -6.54 -5.80 9.01
C LYS A 193 -7.32 -5.27 10.21
N ASN A 194 -8.62 -4.94 10.01
CA ASN A 194 -9.55 -4.71 11.10
C ASN A 194 -10.15 -6.05 11.59
N THR A 195 -10.80 -6.05 12.73
CA THR A 195 -11.37 -7.25 13.37
C THR A 195 -12.37 -7.99 12.46
N ASN A 196 -13.10 -7.25 11.61
CA ASN A 196 -14.10 -7.81 10.70
C ASN A 196 -13.53 -8.28 9.35
N ASP A 197 -12.28 -7.96 9.05
CA ASP A 197 -11.64 -8.33 7.79
C ASP A 197 -11.23 -9.81 7.79
N THR A 198 -11.36 -10.49 6.67
CA THR A 198 -10.93 -11.89 6.53
C THR A 198 -9.45 -12.00 6.22
N GLU A 199 -8.91 -11.06 5.44
CA GLU A 199 -7.51 -10.97 5.02
C GLU A 199 -6.98 -9.55 5.25
N GLY A 200 -5.66 -9.40 5.25
CA GLY A 200 -5.02 -8.08 5.30
C GLY A 200 -5.00 -7.43 3.93
N GLU A 201 -5.26 -6.13 3.88
CA GLU A 201 -5.36 -5.32 2.68
C GLU A 201 -4.41 -4.10 2.75
N SER A 202 -4.24 -3.38 1.64
CA SER A 202 -3.47 -2.14 1.62
C SER A 202 -4.22 -0.96 2.25
N GLY A 203 -5.54 -1.08 2.43
CA GLY A 203 -6.38 -0.08 3.09
C GLY A 203 -7.64 -0.69 3.68
N THR A 204 -8.09 -0.17 4.82
CA THR A 204 -9.32 -0.58 5.51
C THR A 204 -10.04 0.59 6.12
N THR A 205 -11.22 0.36 6.67
CA THR A 205 -11.95 1.32 7.50
C THR A 205 -11.98 0.85 8.96
N ALA A 206 -12.10 1.78 9.90
CA ALA A 206 -12.16 1.45 11.32
C ALA A 206 -12.92 2.51 12.12
N ASP A 207 -13.56 2.09 13.20
CA ASP A 207 -14.07 2.98 14.24
C ASP A 207 -12.92 3.55 15.08
N ILE A 208 -13.06 4.79 15.58
CA ILE A 208 -12.10 5.29 16.57
C ILE A 208 -12.21 4.44 17.84
N GLY A 209 -11.07 3.88 18.28
CA GLY A 209 -10.97 2.91 19.39
C GLY A 209 -10.75 1.47 18.92
N ASP A 210 -10.88 1.20 17.62
CA ASP A 210 -10.59 -0.13 17.08
C ASP A 210 -9.09 -0.44 17.08
N VAL A 211 -8.78 -1.72 17.32
CA VAL A 211 -7.41 -2.24 17.29
C VAL A 211 -7.18 -3.00 15.99
N LEU A 212 -6.28 -2.46 15.19
CA LEU A 212 -5.88 -2.99 13.91
C LEU A 212 -4.67 -3.91 14.02
N THR A 213 -4.60 -4.92 13.18
CA THR A 213 -3.41 -5.78 13.03
C THR A 213 -2.65 -5.40 11.76
N TYR A 214 -1.35 -5.16 11.91
CA TYR A 214 -0.42 -4.90 10.81
C TYR A 214 0.51 -6.08 10.61
N GLU A 215 0.76 -6.43 9.36
CA GLU A 215 1.77 -7.39 8.98
C GLU A 215 2.72 -6.78 7.94
N VAL A 216 4.02 -6.90 8.20
CA VAL A 216 5.10 -6.49 7.28
C VAL A 216 5.88 -7.74 6.90
N ALA A 217 5.88 -8.07 5.63
CA ALA A 217 6.52 -9.26 5.08
C ALA A 217 7.77 -8.89 4.30
N ILE A 218 8.92 -9.44 4.68
CA ILE A 218 10.19 -9.36 3.94
C ILE A 218 10.35 -10.64 3.13
N ASN A 219 10.52 -10.54 1.81
CA ASN A 219 10.62 -11.71 0.95
C ASN A 219 11.49 -11.47 -0.30
N PRO A 220 12.50 -12.33 -0.52
CA PRO A 220 13.05 -13.33 0.40
C PRO A 220 14.01 -12.69 1.42
N ILE A 221 14.28 -13.39 2.54
CA ILE A 221 15.38 -13.04 3.45
C ILE A 221 16.71 -13.20 2.68
N PRO A 222 17.56 -12.17 2.58
CA PRO A 222 18.84 -12.26 1.89
C PRO A 222 19.85 -13.11 2.65
N LYS A 223 20.88 -13.60 1.93
CA LYS A 223 22.04 -14.29 2.51
C LYS A 223 23.26 -13.38 2.43
N TYR A 224 23.83 -13.05 3.55
CA TYR A 224 25.03 -12.21 3.62
C TYR A 224 26.26 -12.99 4.03
N SER A 225 27.38 -12.74 3.36
CA SER A 225 28.69 -13.36 3.64
C SER A 225 29.81 -12.34 3.82
N GLY A 226 29.54 -11.06 3.58
CA GLY A 226 30.49 -9.95 3.72
C GLY A 226 30.38 -9.24 5.07
N ASP A 227 31.20 -8.20 5.20
CA ASP A 227 31.34 -7.44 6.47
C ASP A 227 30.35 -6.26 6.59
N TYR A 228 29.56 -5.99 5.53
CA TYR A 228 28.65 -4.83 5.44
C TYR A 228 27.17 -5.24 5.24
N PRO A 229 26.62 -6.13 6.08
CA PRO A 229 25.22 -6.51 5.96
C PRO A 229 24.31 -5.42 6.51
N VAL A 230 23.23 -5.09 5.77
CA VAL A 230 22.10 -4.29 6.24
C VAL A 230 20.82 -5.05 5.93
N LEU A 231 19.97 -5.24 6.92
CA LEU A 231 18.58 -5.62 6.76
C LEU A 231 17.80 -4.97 7.90
N LYS A 232 17.12 -3.88 7.60
CA LYS A 232 16.47 -3.04 8.60
C LYS A 232 15.10 -2.58 8.09
N VAL A 233 14.09 -2.75 8.90
CA VAL A 233 12.73 -2.26 8.67
C VAL A 233 12.52 -1.01 9.51
N THR A 234 12.08 0.06 8.88
CA THR A 234 11.60 1.28 9.52
C THR A 234 10.13 1.45 9.20
N ASP A 235 9.29 1.42 10.22
CA ASP A 235 7.85 1.57 10.13
C ASP A 235 7.44 2.89 10.78
N THR A 236 6.64 3.71 10.10
CA THR A 236 6.24 5.03 10.56
C THR A 236 4.73 5.15 10.50
N MET A 237 4.10 5.24 11.65
CA MET A 237 2.66 5.38 11.82
C MET A 237 2.28 6.83 12.08
N ASP A 238 1.24 7.31 11.39
CA ASP A 238 0.62 8.60 11.68
C ASP A 238 0.16 8.68 13.15
N LYS A 239 0.09 9.91 13.69
CA LYS A 239 -0.31 10.21 15.07
C LYS A 239 -1.70 9.68 15.48
N GLY A 240 -2.56 9.40 14.50
CA GLY A 240 -3.86 8.79 14.72
C GLY A 240 -3.80 7.30 15.06
N LEU A 241 -2.61 6.68 15.04
CA LEU A 241 -2.35 5.27 15.31
C LEU A 241 -1.48 5.12 16.57
N ASP A 242 -1.99 4.45 17.59
CA ASP A 242 -1.28 4.20 18.85
C ASP A 242 -0.76 2.76 18.90
N TYR A 243 0.56 2.60 18.81
CA TYR A 243 1.24 1.30 18.84
C TYR A 243 1.09 0.59 20.19
N LYS A 244 0.67 -0.69 20.19
CA LYS A 244 0.37 -1.46 21.41
C LYS A 244 1.55 -2.25 21.97
N GLU A 245 2.79 -1.95 21.54
CA GLU A 245 4.05 -2.53 22.07
C GLU A 245 4.10 -4.09 22.05
N ASN A 246 3.46 -4.72 21.08
CA ASN A 246 3.29 -6.17 21.00
C ASN A 246 3.92 -6.82 19.76
N LEU A 247 4.92 -6.15 19.15
CA LEU A 247 5.57 -6.61 17.94
C LEU A 247 6.21 -8.00 18.11
N THR A 248 5.95 -8.85 17.14
CA THR A 248 6.57 -10.18 17.00
C THR A 248 7.17 -10.33 15.60
N VAL A 249 8.24 -11.11 15.51
CA VAL A 249 8.88 -11.46 14.23
C VAL A 249 8.90 -12.97 14.08
N THR A 250 8.43 -13.48 12.93
CA THR A 250 8.38 -14.92 12.64
C THR A 250 9.01 -15.25 11.30
N VAL A 251 9.58 -16.46 11.17
CA VAL A 251 10.05 -17.04 9.91
C VAL A 251 9.55 -18.48 9.83
N GLY A 252 8.50 -18.70 9.05
CA GLY A 252 7.76 -19.96 9.05
C GLY A 252 7.13 -20.21 10.44
N GLU A 253 7.51 -21.32 11.09
CA GLU A 253 7.03 -21.67 12.45
C GLU A 253 7.92 -21.10 13.58
N ASP A 254 9.08 -20.53 13.25
CA ASP A 254 10.02 -20.01 14.23
C ASP A 254 9.67 -18.58 14.63
N THR A 255 9.59 -18.31 15.94
CA THR A 255 9.47 -16.94 16.48
C THR A 255 10.85 -16.44 16.89
N LEU A 256 11.27 -15.33 16.30
CA LEU A 256 12.56 -14.69 16.57
C LEU A 256 12.54 -13.95 17.92
N LYS A 257 13.72 -13.84 18.55
CA LYS A 257 13.87 -13.24 19.87
C LYS A 257 14.48 -11.85 19.79
N LYS A 258 13.79 -10.86 20.34
CA LYS A 258 14.32 -9.52 20.56
C LYS A 258 15.66 -9.57 21.30
N ASP A 259 16.58 -8.67 20.95
CA ASP A 259 17.95 -8.53 21.48
C ASP A 259 18.88 -9.74 21.24
N THR A 260 18.41 -10.75 20.51
CA THR A 260 19.19 -11.91 20.07
C THR A 260 19.22 -12.02 18.55
N ASP A 261 18.04 -12.02 17.93
CA ASP A 261 17.86 -12.20 16.48
C ASP A 261 17.57 -10.87 15.77
N TYR A 262 17.06 -9.88 16.49
CA TYR A 262 16.82 -8.51 16.02
C TYR A 262 16.85 -7.52 17.18
N THR A 263 17.10 -6.23 16.89
CA THR A 263 16.85 -5.13 17.83
C THR A 263 15.52 -4.44 17.47
N LEU A 264 14.89 -3.82 18.49
CA LEU A 264 13.64 -3.09 18.34
C LEU A 264 13.75 -1.75 19.04
N ASP A 265 13.64 -0.67 18.27
CA ASP A 265 13.62 0.73 18.75
C ASP A 265 12.27 1.36 18.42
N VAL A 266 11.67 2.03 19.40
CA VAL A 266 10.37 2.71 19.23
C VAL A 266 10.51 4.14 19.70
N THR A 267 10.18 5.09 18.85
CA THR A 267 10.30 6.52 19.13
C THR A 267 9.02 7.24 18.72
N VAL A 268 8.47 8.05 19.60
CA VAL A 268 7.40 9.01 19.26
C VAL A 268 8.07 10.32 18.83
N GLU A 269 7.78 10.71 17.59
CA GLU A 269 8.33 11.91 16.97
C GLU A 269 7.61 13.19 17.45
N THR A 270 8.17 14.35 17.15
CA THR A 270 7.63 15.65 17.61
C THR A 270 6.29 16.03 17.00
N ASP A 271 5.92 15.44 15.87
CA ASP A 271 4.61 15.61 15.18
C ASP A 271 3.54 14.63 15.69
N GLY A 272 3.90 13.74 16.62
CA GLY A 272 3.05 12.73 17.19
C GLY A 272 3.07 11.38 16.45
N SER A 273 3.78 11.27 15.32
CA SER A 273 3.97 10.01 14.63
C SER A 273 4.82 9.03 15.45
N THR A 274 4.61 7.74 15.28
CA THR A 274 5.40 6.70 15.95
C THR A 274 6.28 5.98 14.94
N LYS A 275 7.59 5.97 15.23
CA LYS A 275 8.59 5.27 14.43
C LYS A 275 9.05 4.00 15.13
N ILE A 276 8.93 2.86 14.45
CA ILE A 276 9.37 1.54 14.89
C ILE A 276 10.52 1.09 13.99
N VAL A 277 11.66 0.73 14.57
CA VAL A 277 12.82 0.24 13.83
C VAL A 277 13.13 -1.19 14.27
N VAL A 278 13.14 -2.13 13.33
CA VAL A 278 13.57 -3.51 13.52
C VAL A 278 14.83 -3.74 12.72
N ASP A 279 15.96 -3.97 13.39
CA ASP A 279 17.26 -4.20 12.76
C ASP A 279 17.72 -5.65 13.01
N PHE A 280 18.01 -6.38 11.92
CA PHE A 280 18.46 -7.77 11.97
C PHE A 280 19.98 -7.93 12.05
N VAL A 281 20.70 -6.81 12.19
CA VAL A 281 22.13 -6.79 12.50
C VAL A 281 22.32 -6.47 13.99
N VAL A 282 22.56 -7.48 14.80
CA VAL A 282 22.74 -7.35 16.25
C VAL A 282 24.22 -7.50 16.60
N ASP A 283 24.79 -6.51 17.30
CA ASP A 283 26.21 -6.46 17.65
C ASP A 283 27.14 -6.64 16.43
N GLY A 284 26.79 -6.00 15.30
CA GLY A 284 27.53 -6.08 14.04
C GLY A 284 27.43 -7.43 13.31
N THR A 285 26.50 -8.30 13.75
CA THR A 285 26.33 -9.62 13.14
C THR A 285 24.91 -9.76 12.57
N TYR A 286 24.81 -10.10 11.30
CA TYR A 286 23.53 -10.44 10.65
C TYR A 286 23.01 -11.79 11.15
N LYS A 287 21.76 -11.83 11.62
CA LYS A 287 21.20 -12.98 12.35
C LYS A 287 20.37 -13.94 11.49
N LEU A 288 19.94 -13.51 10.29
CA LEU A 288 18.97 -14.29 9.51
C LEU A 288 19.56 -15.20 8.43
N ASN A 289 20.88 -15.36 8.35
CA ASN A 289 21.52 -16.22 7.34
C ASN A 289 20.97 -17.67 7.28
N GLN A 290 20.58 -18.22 8.41
CA GLN A 290 19.99 -19.58 8.48
C GLN A 290 18.59 -19.66 7.85
N TYR A 291 17.95 -18.54 7.65
CA TYR A 291 16.61 -18.40 7.06
C TYR A 291 16.64 -17.86 5.61
N ALA A 292 17.81 -17.73 5.02
CA ALA A 292 17.96 -17.19 3.66
C ALA A 292 17.02 -17.87 2.66
N GLY A 293 16.38 -17.08 1.80
CA GLY A 293 15.39 -17.53 0.84
C GLY A 293 13.97 -17.74 1.38
N LYS A 294 13.75 -17.65 2.71
CA LYS A 294 12.42 -17.71 3.32
C LYS A 294 11.80 -16.32 3.44
N LYS A 295 10.52 -16.27 3.79
CA LYS A 295 9.76 -15.06 4.13
C LYS A 295 9.84 -14.80 5.64
N ALA A 296 10.18 -13.58 6.06
CA ALA A 296 9.98 -13.11 7.42
C ALA A 296 8.69 -12.28 7.51
N VAL A 297 8.00 -12.37 8.65
CA VAL A 297 6.80 -11.58 8.94
C VAL A 297 6.96 -10.88 10.28
N ILE A 298 6.83 -9.57 10.27
CA ILE A 298 6.71 -8.71 11.45
C ILE A 298 5.23 -8.44 11.64
N SER A 299 4.68 -8.76 12.82
CA SER A 299 3.27 -8.52 13.15
C SER A 299 3.15 -7.71 14.44
N TYR A 300 2.25 -6.74 14.45
CA TYR A 300 1.95 -5.91 15.62
C TYR A 300 0.54 -5.34 15.53
N THR A 301 0.05 -4.72 16.61
CA THR A 301 -1.24 -4.01 16.58
C THR A 301 -1.09 -2.54 16.94
N ALA A 302 -1.99 -1.71 16.38
CA ALA A 302 -2.17 -0.32 16.76
C ALA A 302 -3.66 0.02 16.84
N GLU A 303 -4.02 0.95 17.72
CA GLU A 303 -5.39 1.45 17.93
C GLU A 303 -5.59 2.76 17.19
N ILE A 304 -6.74 2.92 16.55
CA ILE A 304 -7.18 4.22 16.01
C ILE A 304 -7.58 5.12 17.16
N THR A 305 -6.92 6.26 17.29
CA THR A 305 -7.15 7.20 18.40
C THR A 305 -8.03 8.39 17.98
N ASN A 306 -8.36 9.23 18.95
CA ASN A 306 -9.08 10.49 18.72
C ASN A 306 -8.24 11.56 17.96
N GLU A 307 -6.96 11.32 17.71
CA GLU A 307 -6.10 12.15 16.85
C GLU A 307 -6.14 11.73 15.39
N ALA A 308 -6.93 10.70 15.07
CA ALA A 308 -7.08 10.18 13.72
C ALA A 308 -7.58 11.26 12.76
N THR A 309 -7.01 11.24 11.56
CA THR A 309 -7.49 12.07 10.45
C THR A 309 -8.73 11.45 9.87
N LEU A 310 -9.81 12.26 9.79
CA LEU A 310 -11.10 11.80 9.29
C LEU A 310 -11.20 11.94 7.76
N ASN A 311 -12.03 11.10 7.17
CA ASN A 311 -12.42 11.13 5.77
C ASN A 311 -11.25 10.86 4.79
N GLN A 312 -11.06 11.72 3.78
CA GLN A 312 -10.27 11.45 2.57
C GLN A 312 -8.77 11.19 2.75
N SER A 313 -8.16 11.74 3.78
CA SER A 313 -6.69 11.63 3.95
C SER A 313 -6.27 10.28 4.47
N GLY A 314 -7.12 9.66 5.32
CA GLY A 314 -6.77 8.43 6.02
C GLY A 314 -5.64 8.62 7.02
N ASN A 315 -5.32 7.55 7.73
CA ASN A 315 -4.20 7.45 8.66
C ASN A 315 -3.17 6.52 8.03
N GLU A 316 -2.05 7.09 7.58
CA GLU A 316 -1.01 6.36 6.87
C GLU A 316 -0.11 5.59 7.85
N ASN A 317 0.32 4.41 7.42
CA ASN A 317 1.34 3.63 8.09
C ASN A 317 2.31 3.11 7.02
N GLU A 318 3.48 3.74 6.93
CA GLU A 318 4.49 3.49 5.91
C GLU A 318 5.61 2.61 6.44
N VAL A 319 6.11 1.68 5.63
CA VAL A 319 7.29 0.88 5.91
C VAL A 319 8.36 1.10 4.86
N THR A 320 9.59 1.30 5.31
CA THR A 320 10.80 1.29 4.48
C THR A 320 11.67 0.11 4.90
N LEU A 321 12.09 -0.70 3.93
CA LEU A 321 13.08 -1.74 4.08
C LEU A 321 14.41 -1.24 3.52
N ASP A 322 15.43 -1.11 4.36
CA ASP A 322 16.82 -0.91 3.94
C ASP A 322 17.52 -2.28 3.90
N TYR A 323 18.15 -2.63 2.79
CA TYR A 323 18.89 -3.89 2.64
C TYR A 323 20.13 -3.72 1.76
N THR A 324 21.17 -4.52 2.03
CA THR A 324 22.38 -4.56 1.19
C THR A 324 22.20 -5.58 0.07
N ARG A 325 22.55 -5.21 -1.17
CA ARG A 325 22.64 -6.15 -2.30
C ARG A 325 23.88 -7.03 -2.21
N ASP A 326 25.03 -6.42 -1.97
CA ASP A 326 26.31 -7.11 -1.87
C ASP A 326 27.04 -6.73 -0.59
N SER A 327 26.90 -7.57 0.43
CA SER A 327 27.50 -7.32 1.75
C SER A 327 29.06 -7.34 1.77
N THR A 328 29.69 -7.63 0.63
CA THR A 328 31.16 -7.50 0.49
C THR A 328 31.60 -6.10 0.08
N VAL A 329 30.63 -5.24 -0.29
CA VAL A 329 30.85 -3.85 -0.72
C VAL A 329 30.21 -2.90 0.28
N ASP A 330 31.00 -1.96 0.81
CA ASP A 330 30.48 -0.94 1.71
C ASP A 330 29.58 0.05 0.97
N GLY A 331 28.36 0.25 1.51
CA GLY A 331 27.39 1.20 0.96
C GLY A 331 26.64 0.74 -0.29
N ASP A 332 26.62 -0.56 -0.60
CA ASP A 332 25.79 -1.14 -1.67
C ASP A 332 24.37 -1.45 -1.14
N ASP A 333 23.73 -0.41 -0.55
CA ASP A 333 22.43 -0.51 0.08
C ASP A 333 21.31 -0.06 -0.85
N GLU A 334 20.20 -0.76 -0.82
CA GLU A 334 18.96 -0.47 -1.55
C GLU A 334 17.79 -0.30 -0.60
N LYS A 335 16.68 0.20 -1.13
CA LYS A 335 15.44 0.41 -0.39
C LYS A 335 14.25 -0.13 -1.15
N ASP A 336 13.30 -0.67 -0.39
CA ASP A 336 11.94 -0.94 -0.86
C ASP A 336 10.94 -0.37 0.15
N GLU A 337 9.78 0.09 -0.33
CA GLU A 337 8.80 0.81 0.49
C GLU A 337 7.39 0.30 0.19
N ASP A 338 6.57 0.23 1.22
CA ASP A 338 5.14 -0.07 1.09
C ASP A 338 4.36 0.66 2.19
N LYS A 339 3.03 0.78 2.04
CA LYS A 339 2.20 1.48 3.00
C LYS A 339 0.76 1.03 3.00
N THR A 340 0.12 1.24 4.13
CA THR A 340 -1.29 1.00 4.33
C THR A 340 -2.00 2.27 4.78
N TYR A 341 -3.32 2.31 4.55
CA TYR A 341 -4.18 3.40 5.00
C TYR A 341 -5.36 2.87 5.81
N THR A 342 -5.73 3.61 6.86
CA THR A 342 -6.97 3.35 7.61
C THR A 342 -7.83 4.60 7.59
N TYR A 343 -9.11 4.42 7.21
CA TYR A 343 -10.07 5.50 7.08
C TYR A 343 -11.15 5.40 8.16
N THR A 344 -11.51 6.55 8.71
CA THR A 344 -12.65 6.71 9.61
C THR A 344 -13.45 7.93 9.18
N PHE A 345 -14.77 7.85 9.28
CA PHE A 345 -15.66 8.85 8.70
C PHE A 345 -16.43 9.61 9.77
N ASP A 346 -16.91 10.80 9.43
CA ASP A 346 -17.88 11.53 10.18
C ASP A 346 -19.15 11.79 9.36
N ILE A 347 -20.26 11.98 10.07
CA ILE A 347 -21.51 12.51 9.55
C ILE A 347 -21.75 13.80 10.30
N ASP A 348 -21.57 14.94 9.63
CA ASP A 348 -21.59 16.23 10.28
C ASP A 348 -22.69 17.11 9.71
N GLY A 349 -23.50 17.67 10.59
CA GLY A 349 -24.36 18.79 10.29
C GLY A 349 -23.70 20.12 10.56
N GLN A 350 -22.42 20.17 11.00
CA GLN A 350 -21.78 21.36 11.52
C GLN A 350 -20.75 22.01 10.62
N THR A 351 -20.84 23.34 10.67
CA THR A 351 -19.84 24.40 10.55
C THR A 351 -18.74 24.28 9.49
N THR A 352 -18.69 25.33 8.69
CA THR A 352 -17.55 25.82 7.87
C THR A 352 -16.36 24.87 7.82
N GLY A 353 -16.32 24.04 6.79
CA GLY A 353 -15.18 23.22 6.41
C GLY A 353 -15.34 21.71 6.56
N SER A 354 -16.47 21.19 7.08
CA SER A 354 -16.73 19.76 7.06
C SER A 354 -17.25 19.31 5.68
N LEU A 355 -16.69 18.23 5.15
CA LEU A 355 -17.10 17.65 3.87
C LEU A 355 -18.51 17.07 3.94
N THR A 356 -18.93 16.60 5.10
CA THR A 356 -20.22 15.93 5.35
C THR A 356 -21.28 16.86 5.93
N GLU A 357 -21.00 18.17 6.00
CA GLU A 357 -21.94 19.18 6.50
C GLU A 357 -23.27 19.18 5.75
N GLY A 358 -24.39 19.23 6.48
CA GLY A 358 -25.73 19.36 5.93
C GLY A 358 -26.36 18.06 5.43
N ILE A 359 -25.77 16.90 5.73
CA ILE A 359 -26.38 15.60 5.37
C ILE A 359 -27.58 15.28 6.27
N LEU A 360 -27.52 15.64 7.56
CA LEU A 360 -28.62 15.46 8.53
C LEU A 360 -28.99 16.81 9.15
N ASN A 361 -30.17 17.34 8.84
CA ASN A 361 -30.63 18.63 9.32
C ASN A 361 -31.94 18.48 10.09
N LYS A 362 -32.05 19.13 11.23
CA LYS A 362 -33.24 19.07 12.11
C LYS A 362 -34.02 20.36 12.04
N TYR A 363 -35.31 20.26 11.67
CA TYR A 363 -36.21 21.41 11.53
C TYR A 363 -37.51 21.21 12.36
N GLY A 364 -38.13 22.34 12.75
CA GLY A 364 -39.47 22.40 13.23
C GLY A 364 -40.48 22.62 12.10
N GLU A 365 -41.77 22.63 12.44
CA GLU A 365 -42.87 22.96 11.51
C GLU A 365 -43.04 24.50 11.34
N GLU A 366 -42.35 25.30 12.15
CA GLU A 366 -42.40 26.75 12.06
C GLU A 366 -41.55 27.23 10.87
N ILE A 367 -42.10 28.23 10.19
CA ILE A 367 -41.47 28.83 9.00
C ILE A 367 -40.96 30.21 9.35
N ASP A 368 -39.72 30.51 8.95
CA ASP A 368 -39.19 31.87 8.95
C ASP A 368 -40.01 32.74 8.01
N GLN A 369 -40.48 33.90 8.51
CA GLN A 369 -41.38 34.77 7.75
C GLN A 369 -40.66 35.55 6.63
N GLU A 370 -39.36 35.67 6.71
CA GLU A 370 -38.52 36.39 5.72
C GLU A 370 -38.04 35.44 4.63
N THR A 371 -37.52 34.24 5.00
CA THR A 371 -36.94 33.28 4.06
C THR A 371 -37.94 32.26 3.53
N GLN A 372 -39.02 32.02 4.23
CA GLN A 372 -40.00 30.97 3.98
C GLN A 372 -39.46 29.55 4.18
N ASP A 373 -38.30 29.40 4.82
CA ASP A 373 -37.72 28.14 5.18
C ASP A 373 -38.19 27.64 6.55
N ASN A 374 -38.13 26.33 6.77
CA ASN A 374 -38.39 25.77 8.08
C ASN A 374 -37.35 26.22 9.09
N LEU A 375 -37.76 26.61 10.30
CA LEU A 375 -36.81 27.01 11.33
C LEU A 375 -36.03 25.82 11.87
N PRO A 376 -34.70 25.94 12.00
CA PRO A 376 -33.88 24.90 12.60
C PRO A 376 -34.30 24.64 14.06
N LEU A 377 -34.14 23.38 14.49
CA LEU A 377 -34.61 22.97 15.81
C LEU A 377 -33.44 22.54 16.69
N GLU A 378 -33.12 23.39 17.67
CA GLU A 378 -32.06 23.17 18.65
C GLU A 378 -32.50 22.19 19.77
N ASN A 379 -31.52 21.48 20.35
CA ASN A 379 -31.71 20.59 21.52
C ASN A 379 -32.55 19.33 21.27
N ALA A 380 -32.78 18.93 20.03
CA ALA A 380 -33.29 17.59 19.75
C ALA A 380 -32.17 16.58 20.04
N LYS A 381 -32.51 15.44 20.69
CA LYS A 381 -31.52 14.38 20.97
C LYS A 381 -31.74 13.20 20.05
N PHE A 382 -30.64 12.71 19.50
CA PHE A 382 -30.58 11.50 18.68
C PHE A 382 -29.67 10.47 19.32
N THR A 383 -30.05 9.21 19.18
CA THR A 383 -29.22 8.06 19.57
C THR A 383 -28.95 7.23 18.34
N LEU A 384 -27.69 6.82 18.17
CA LEU A 384 -27.25 5.92 17.11
C LEU A 384 -27.23 4.48 17.64
N TYR A 385 -27.71 3.54 16.83
CA TYR A 385 -27.83 2.13 17.18
C TYR A 385 -27.14 1.27 16.11
N LYS A 386 -26.69 0.08 16.54
CA LYS A 386 -26.14 -0.95 15.65
C LYS A 386 -27.21 -1.79 14.96
N ASP A 387 -28.43 -1.83 15.53
CA ASP A 387 -29.51 -2.66 15.05
C ASP A 387 -30.78 -1.85 14.76
N GLN A 388 -31.59 -2.32 13.79
CA GLN A 388 -32.81 -1.67 13.33
C GLN A 388 -33.90 -1.59 14.43
N ASP A 389 -33.89 -2.53 15.38
CA ASP A 389 -34.86 -2.56 16.49
C ASP A 389 -34.46 -1.58 17.61
N CYS A 390 -33.34 -0.86 17.46
CA CYS A 390 -32.79 0.13 18.38
C CYS A 390 -32.61 -0.42 19.80
N GLN A 391 -32.02 -1.61 19.92
CA GLN A 391 -31.75 -2.26 21.21
C GLN A 391 -30.30 -2.07 21.64
N GLU A 392 -29.34 -2.06 20.68
CA GLU A 392 -27.93 -1.90 20.94
C GLU A 392 -27.44 -0.51 20.53
N VAL A 393 -27.12 0.32 21.52
CA VAL A 393 -26.57 1.66 21.27
C VAL A 393 -25.16 1.53 20.71
N TYR A 394 -24.91 2.20 19.58
CA TYR A 394 -23.57 2.31 19.03
C TYR A 394 -22.76 3.32 19.83
N THR A 395 -21.53 2.96 20.17
CA THR A 395 -20.54 3.83 20.82
C THR A 395 -19.15 3.54 20.29
N ASN A 396 -18.30 4.55 20.25
CA ASN A 396 -16.86 4.44 20.05
C ASN A 396 -16.14 5.36 21.05
N ASP A 397 -14.81 5.47 20.98
CA ASP A 397 -14.03 6.22 21.98
C ASP A 397 -14.26 7.74 21.98
N VAL A 398 -14.84 8.30 20.91
CA VAL A 398 -15.15 9.74 20.78
C VAL A 398 -16.65 10.05 20.71
N PHE A 399 -17.48 9.03 20.46
CA PHE A 399 -18.92 9.16 20.36
C PHE A 399 -19.63 8.24 21.36
N ASN A 400 -20.30 8.84 22.33
CA ASN A 400 -20.98 8.11 23.43
C ASN A 400 -22.38 7.59 23.08
N GLY A 401 -22.70 7.48 21.80
CA GLY A 401 -23.98 6.96 21.29
C GLY A 401 -25.08 7.99 21.13
N THR A 402 -24.93 9.21 21.64
CA THR A 402 -25.94 10.27 21.55
C THR A 402 -25.34 11.58 21.02
N THR A 403 -26.17 12.32 20.26
CA THR A 403 -25.86 13.66 19.80
C THR A 403 -27.04 14.58 19.99
N ASN A 404 -26.79 15.87 20.16
CA ASN A 404 -27.82 16.91 20.24
C ASN A 404 -27.69 17.85 19.05
N THR A 405 -28.82 18.39 18.58
CA THR A 405 -28.78 19.45 17.58
C THR A 405 -28.43 20.79 18.22
N ASN A 406 -27.63 21.57 17.46
CA ASN A 406 -27.27 22.95 17.80
C ASN A 406 -28.36 23.95 17.36
N GLU A 407 -28.08 25.26 17.52
CA GLU A 407 -28.96 26.36 17.11
C GLU A 407 -29.32 26.37 15.61
N ASN A 408 -28.52 25.74 14.77
CA ASN A 408 -28.78 25.57 13.35
C ASN A 408 -29.45 24.24 12.98
N GLY A 409 -29.91 23.46 13.97
CA GLY A 409 -30.53 22.16 13.74
C GLY A 409 -29.57 21.05 13.31
N GLN A 410 -28.26 21.26 13.52
CA GLN A 410 -27.21 20.38 13.05
C GLN A 410 -26.71 19.48 14.17
N MET A 411 -26.32 18.24 13.80
CA MET A 411 -25.77 17.24 14.71
C MET A 411 -24.44 16.70 14.17
N LYS A 412 -23.61 16.14 15.04
CA LYS A 412 -22.32 15.52 14.70
C LYS A 412 -22.24 14.09 15.19
N ILE A 413 -21.81 13.19 14.32
CA ILE A 413 -21.50 11.79 14.60
C ILE A 413 -20.12 11.51 14.00
N THR A 414 -19.16 11.07 14.81
CA THR A 414 -17.74 11.05 14.43
C THR A 414 -17.10 9.70 14.69
N GLY A 415 -16.13 9.33 13.85
CA GLY A 415 -15.26 8.18 14.05
C GLY A 415 -15.89 6.86 13.69
N LEU A 416 -16.59 6.81 12.55
CA LEU A 416 -17.34 5.65 12.06
C LEU A 416 -16.54 4.90 10.99
N GLU A 417 -16.55 3.57 11.03
CA GLU A 417 -16.14 2.72 9.91
C GLU A 417 -17.24 2.65 8.83
N GLU A 418 -16.97 1.99 7.71
CA GLU A 418 -18.05 1.63 6.79
C GLU A 418 -19.00 0.63 7.44
N GLY A 419 -20.28 0.78 7.17
CA GLY A 419 -21.29 -0.07 7.83
C GLY A 419 -22.69 0.48 7.73
N THR A 420 -23.61 -0.19 8.47
CA THR A 420 -25.01 0.19 8.56
C THR A 420 -25.34 0.58 9.99
N TYR A 421 -25.87 1.77 10.14
CA TYR A 421 -26.23 2.37 11.42
C TYR A 421 -27.70 2.81 11.41
N TYR A 422 -28.29 2.95 12.62
CA TYR A 422 -29.70 3.32 12.78
C TYR A 422 -29.83 4.51 13.73
N LEU A 423 -30.28 5.65 13.19
CA LEU A 423 -30.42 6.89 13.94
C LEU A 423 -31.86 7.14 14.32
N LYS A 424 -32.09 7.40 15.58
CA LYS A 424 -33.44 7.64 16.12
C LYS A 424 -33.47 8.86 17.02
N GLU A 425 -34.48 9.71 16.84
CA GLU A 425 -34.75 10.79 17.80
C GLU A 425 -35.27 10.20 19.13
N THR A 426 -34.61 10.53 20.23
CA THR A 426 -34.95 10.05 21.59
C THR A 426 -35.52 11.15 22.48
N TYR A 427 -35.36 12.42 22.08
CA TYR A 427 -35.95 13.56 22.73
C TYR A 427 -36.25 14.67 21.71
N ALA A 428 -37.51 15.13 21.71
CA ALA A 428 -37.91 16.31 20.95
C ALA A 428 -37.87 17.55 21.85
N PRO A 429 -37.49 18.72 21.35
CA PRO A 429 -37.55 19.98 22.09
C PRO A 429 -38.98 20.32 22.55
N ASP A 430 -39.09 21.14 23.60
CA ASP A 430 -40.36 21.53 24.19
C ASP A 430 -41.32 22.15 23.15
N GLY A 431 -42.54 21.67 23.12
CA GLY A 431 -43.57 22.12 22.18
C GLY A 431 -43.64 21.34 20.87
N TYR A 432 -42.75 20.36 20.66
CA TYR A 432 -42.73 19.52 19.47
C TYR A 432 -43.02 18.04 19.79
N SER A 433 -43.58 17.34 18.82
CA SER A 433 -43.80 15.89 18.91
C SER A 433 -42.52 15.15 18.53
N LEU A 434 -42.25 14.03 19.21
CA LEU A 434 -41.14 13.16 18.89
C LEU A 434 -41.27 12.57 17.46
N ASN A 435 -40.26 12.66 16.66
CA ASN A 435 -40.15 11.90 15.40
C ASN A 435 -39.80 10.44 15.75
N THR A 436 -40.66 9.51 15.38
CA THR A 436 -40.51 8.09 15.71
C THR A 436 -39.84 7.29 14.60
N HIS A 437 -39.51 7.95 13.46
CA HIS A 437 -38.83 7.29 12.35
C HIS A 437 -37.40 6.89 12.75
N VAL A 438 -36.98 5.72 12.29
CA VAL A 438 -35.60 5.22 12.44
C VAL A 438 -34.94 5.38 11.10
N TYR A 439 -33.96 6.28 11.02
CA TYR A 439 -33.21 6.55 9.82
C TYR A 439 -32.10 5.51 9.67
N THR A 440 -32.11 4.76 8.56
CA THR A 440 -31.03 3.83 8.21
C THR A 440 -29.92 4.61 7.51
N ILE A 441 -28.71 4.57 8.06
CA ILE A 441 -27.53 5.24 7.52
C ILE A 441 -26.55 4.16 7.07
N VAL A 442 -26.13 4.20 5.79
CA VAL A 442 -25.12 3.29 5.25
C VAL A 442 -23.92 4.12 4.81
N ILE A 443 -22.78 3.82 5.39
CA ILE A 443 -21.47 4.34 4.96
C ILE A 443 -20.79 3.23 4.16
N ALA A 444 -20.32 3.55 2.94
CA ALA A 444 -19.57 2.63 2.11
C ALA A 444 -18.36 3.33 1.51
N ALA A 445 -17.20 2.69 1.59
CA ALA A 445 -15.93 3.17 1.07
C ALA A 445 -15.53 2.42 -0.21
N ASN A 446 -14.92 3.14 -1.14
CA ASN A 446 -14.30 2.56 -2.33
C ASN A 446 -12.79 2.78 -2.23
N ILE A 447 -12.10 1.79 -1.68
CA ILE A 447 -10.66 1.77 -1.49
C ILE A 447 -10.02 0.98 -2.64
N ASP A 448 -8.92 1.45 -3.18
CA ASP A 448 -8.14 0.74 -4.20
C ASP A 448 -7.37 -0.42 -3.54
N ASP A 449 -7.63 -1.65 -3.95
CA ASP A 449 -7.06 -2.88 -3.36
C ASP A 449 -5.53 -2.94 -3.44
N ILE A 450 -4.91 -2.20 -4.38
CA ILE A 450 -3.46 -2.25 -4.61
C ILE A 450 -2.74 -1.18 -3.80
N THR A 451 -3.31 0.04 -3.79
CA THR A 451 -2.65 1.22 -3.21
C THR A 451 -3.15 1.57 -1.83
N GLY A 452 -4.26 0.98 -1.41
CA GLY A 452 -4.97 1.38 -0.20
C GLY A 452 -5.62 2.78 -0.28
N ALA A 453 -5.56 3.46 -1.42
CA ALA A 453 -6.06 4.80 -1.56
C ALA A 453 -7.60 4.85 -1.62
N LEU A 454 -8.22 5.75 -0.88
CA LEU A 454 -9.66 5.99 -0.94
C LEU A 454 -10.00 6.76 -2.23
N ASN A 455 -10.78 6.12 -3.11
CA ASN A 455 -11.26 6.73 -4.35
C ASN A 455 -12.53 7.56 -4.12
N SER A 456 -13.42 7.06 -3.28
CA SER A 456 -14.67 7.74 -2.91
C SER A 456 -15.28 7.08 -1.68
N TRP A 457 -16.18 7.79 -1.01
CA TRP A 457 -17.10 7.18 -0.07
C TRP A 457 -18.51 7.73 -0.28
N THR A 458 -19.49 6.99 0.19
CA THR A 458 -20.90 7.39 0.14
C THR A 458 -21.54 7.31 1.53
N ILE A 459 -22.49 8.21 1.77
CA ILE A 459 -23.37 8.16 2.93
C ILE A 459 -24.79 8.13 2.39
N THR A 460 -25.49 7.01 2.58
CA THR A 460 -26.86 6.82 2.11
C THR A 460 -27.84 6.77 3.28
N ILE A 461 -28.89 7.59 3.25
CA ILE A 461 -29.92 7.65 4.28
C ILE A 461 -31.21 7.08 3.71
N ASP A 462 -31.83 6.13 4.42
CA ASP A 462 -33.08 5.44 4.05
C ASP A 462 -33.07 4.83 2.63
N GLY A 463 -31.90 4.47 2.13
CA GLY A 463 -31.70 3.86 0.81
C GLY A 463 -32.02 4.78 -0.39
N THR A 464 -32.30 6.06 -0.16
CA THR A 464 -32.75 7.00 -1.22
C THR A 464 -31.91 8.27 -1.30
N ALA A 465 -31.51 8.85 -0.19
CA ALA A 465 -30.68 10.06 -0.14
C ALA A 465 -29.21 9.65 -0.03
N THR A 466 -28.48 9.67 -1.15
CA THR A 466 -27.07 9.32 -1.21
C THR A 466 -26.23 10.56 -1.44
N SER A 467 -25.32 10.83 -0.51
CA SER A 467 -24.21 11.79 -0.70
C SER A 467 -22.96 11.04 -1.12
N THR A 468 -22.31 11.52 -2.16
CA THR A 468 -21.08 10.92 -2.71
C THR A 468 -19.92 11.92 -2.61
N PHE A 469 -18.77 11.43 -2.18
CA PHE A 469 -17.54 12.20 -2.00
C PHE A 469 -16.43 11.54 -2.82
N THR A 470 -16.03 12.17 -3.91
CA THR A 470 -14.99 11.65 -4.81
C THR A 470 -13.66 12.33 -4.52
N VAL A 471 -12.60 11.53 -4.34
CA VAL A 471 -11.26 11.97 -4.01
C VAL A 471 -10.39 12.05 -5.27
N ASP A 472 -9.81 13.21 -5.54
CA ASP A 472 -8.76 13.36 -6.55
C ASP A 472 -7.44 12.79 -6.01
N GLN A 473 -6.93 11.74 -6.65
CA GLN A 473 -5.72 11.06 -6.18
C GLN A 473 -4.44 11.90 -6.34
N GLY A 474 -4.46 12.94 -7.19
CA GLY A 474 -3.29 13.79 -7.43
C GLY A 474 -3.04 14.82 -6.32
N ASN A 475 -4.10 15.45 -5.80
CA ASN A 475 -4.01 16.53 -4.81
C ASN A 475 -4.82 16.27 -3.51
N LYS A 476 -5.51 15.12 -3.44
CA LYS A 476 -6.41 14.73 -2.34
C LYS A 476 -7.61 15.68 -2.13
N ASP A 477 -7.93 16.51 -3.12
CA ASP A 477 -9.15 17.31 -3.09
C ASP A 477 -10.39 16.43 -3.19
N VAL A 478 -11.47 16.83 -2.51
CA VAL A 478 -12.74 16.12 -2.53
C VAL A 478 -13.79 16.91 -3.29
N THR A 479 -14.45 16.23 -4.21
CA THR A 479 -15.65 16.78 -4.88
C THR A 479 -16.89 16.14 -4.25
N PRO A 480 -17.66 16.89 -3.43
CA PRO A 480 -18.87 16.38 -2.82
C PRO A 480 -20.09 16.54 -3.76
N ASP A 481 -20.90 15.49 -3.84
CA ASP A 481 -22.27 15.52 -4.38
C ASP A 481 -23.22 15.15 -3.24
N LYS A 482 -23.76 16.17 -2.56
CA LYS A 482 -24.49 16.01 -1.30
C LYS A 482 -25.99 15.93 -1.55
N THR A 483 -26.63 14.96 -0.90
CA THR A 483 -28.08 14.84 -0.74
C THR A 483 -28.41 14.77 0.73
N GLY A 484 -28.84 15.88 1.31
CA GLY A 484 -29.21 15.95 2.73
C GLY A 484 -30.61 15.43 3.00
N VAL A 485 -30.87 15.05 4.25
CA VAL A 485 -32.19 14.67 4.76
C VAL A 485 -32.63 15.65 5.84
N ASP A 486 -33.81 16.22 5.65
CA ASP A 486 -34.44 17.09 6.61
C ASP A 486 -35.33 16.27 7.57
N ILE A 487 -34.93 16.26 8.83
CA ILE A 487 -35.67 15.58 9.91
C ILE A 487 -36.62 16.58 10.55
N GLN A 488 -37.93 16.45 10.27
CA GLN A 488 -38.90 17.42 10.73
C GLN A 488 -39.68 16.91 11.97
N ASN A 489 -39.91 17.81 12.96
CA ASN A 489 -40.87 17.61 14.06
C ASN A 489 -42.07 18.52 13.86
N THR A 490 -43.26 17.94 14.12
CA THR A 490 -44.50 18.69 14.11
C THR A 490 -44.74 19.39 15.46
N LYS A 491 -45.28 20.58 15.42
CA LYS A 491 -45.63 21.32 16.65
C LYS A 491 -46.80 20.65 17.39
N LEU A 492 -46.64 20.48 18.68
CA LEU A 492 -47.77 20.02 19.50
C LEU A 492 -48.86 21.11 19.48
N SER A 493 -50.02 20.77 18.94
CA SER A 493 -51.18 21.66 19.04
C SER A 493 -51.47 21.91 20.52
N SER A 494 -51.51 23.17 20.96
CA SER A 494 -51.96 23.50 22.28
C SER A 494 -53.34 22.88 22.48
N LEU A 495 -53.48 22.03 23.48
CA LEU A 495 -54.81 21.56 23.86
C LEU A 495 -55.70 22.80 24.03
N PRO A 496 -56.92 22.81 23.47
CA PRO A 496 -57.86 23.90 23.75
C PRO A 496 -57.91 24.06 25.26
N SER A 497 -57.66 25.29 25.75
CA SER A 497 -57.76 25.58 27.17
C SER A 497 -59.17 25.18 27.67
N THR A 498 -59.25 23.99 28.24
CA THR A 498 -60.53 23.50 28.85
C THR A 498 -60.91 24.35 30.06
N GLY A 499 -60.10 25.33 30.45
CA GLY A 499 -60.37 26.36 31.46
C GLY A 499 -60.93 27.68 30.92
N GLY A 500 -61.28 27.75 29.62
CA GLY A 500 -61.87 28.94 29.02
C GLY A 500 -63.27 29.26 29.58
N ILE A 501 -63.79 30.35 29.11
CA ILE A 501 -65.07 30.99 29.46
C ILE A 501 -66.19 30.00 29.89
N GLY A 502 -66.21 28.78 29.37
CA GLY A 502 -67.15 27.72 29.72
C GLY A 502 -67.14 27.31 31.22
N THR A 503 -65.94 27.04 31.78
CA THR A 503 -65.82 26.66 33.20
C THR A 503 -66.22 27.80 34.12
N THR A 504 -65.86 29.03 33.75
CA THR A 504 -66.29 30.23 34.52
C THR A 504 -67.83 30.42 34.48
N ILE A 505 -68.47 30.24 33.32
CA ILE A 505 -69.89 30.33 33.15
C ILE A 505 -70.64 29.20 33.97
N PHE A 506 -70.10 27.96 33.89
CA PHE A 506 -70.69 26.86 34.69
C PHE A 506 -70.50 27.05 36.19
N THR A 507 -69.38 27.59 36.65
CA THR A 507 -69.10 27.88 38.04
C THR A 507 -70.05 29.00 38.55
N ILE A 508 -70.16 30.11 37.80
CA ILE A 508 -71.06 31.21 38.14
C ILE A 508 -72.51 30.74 38.07
N GLY A 509 -72.90 30.05 37.01
CA GLY A 509 -74.27 29.50 36.88
C GLY A 509 -74.65 28.53 38.03
N GLY A 510 -73.69 27.63 38.36
CA GLY A 510 -73.86 26.72 39.49
C GLY A 510 -74.01 27.43 40.85
N CYS A 511 -73.22 28.45 41.09
CA CYS A 511 -73.32 29.27 42.31
C CYS A 511 -74.68 30.02 42.39
N VAL A 512 -75.12 30.59 41.27
CA VAL A 512 -76.43 31.28 41.21
C VAL A 512 -77.62 30.32 41.52
N ILE A 513 -77.59 29.13 40.96
CA ILE A 513 -78.60 28.09 41.21
C ILE A 513 -78.55 27.67 42.65
N MET A 514 -77.43 27.46 43.29
CA MET A 514 -77.33 27.08 44.71
C MET A 514 -77.82 28.18 45.61
N VAL A 515 -77.46 29.45 45.35
CA VAL A 515 -78.00 30.59 46.16
C VAL A 515 -79.48 30.74 45.99
N THR A 516 -80.02 30.57 44.76
CA THR A 516 -81.49 30.64 44.51
C THR A 516 -82.24 29.50 45.20
N ALA A 517 -81.69 28.29 45.13
CA ALA A 517 -82.29 27.12 45.82
C ALA A 517 -82.23 27.27 47.34
N ALA A 518 -81.13 27.77 47.90
CA ALA A 518 -81.05 28.08 49.32
C ALA A 518 -82.06 29.19 49.72
N GLY A 519 -82.19 30.25 48.94
CA GLY A 519 -83.17 31.33 49.15
C GLY A 519 -84.61 30.84 49.11
N LEU A 520 -84.95 29.99 48.16
CA LEU A 520 -86.29 29.37 48.07
C LEU A 520 -86.55 28.42 49.28
N TYR A 521 -85.56 27.64 49.66
CA TYR A 521 -85.65 26.76 50.80
C TYR A 521 -85.91 27.55 52.09
N PHE A 522 -85.25 28.65 52.36
CA PHE A 522 -85.46 29.51 53.50
C PHE A 522 -86.79 30.26 53.40
N ALA A 523 -87.26 30.67 52.24
CA ALA A 523 -88.53 31.32 52.01
C ALA A 523 -89.71 30.38 52.21
N THR A 524 -89.65 29.12 51.83
CA THR A 524 -90.68 28.10 52.05
C THR A 524 -90.75 27.73 53.53
N ARG A 525 -89.61 27.61 54.20
CA ARG A 525 -89.61 27.29 55.66
C ARG A 525 -90.19 28.42 56.53
N LYS A 526 -90.10 29.67 56.09
CA LYS A 526 -90.72 30.82 56.76
C LYS A 526 -92.28 30.88 56.60
N LYS A 527 -92.81 30.21 55.57
CA LYS A 527 -94.27 30.07 55.33
C LYS A 527 -94.93 28.98 56.16
N GLU A 528 -94.16 28.02 56.66
CA GLU A 528 -94.73 26.95 57.53
C GLU A 528 -94.74 27.29 59.04
N GLN A 529 -94.22 28.48 59.41
CA GLN A 529 -94.15 28.95 60.81
C GLN A 529 -95.13 30.12 61.13
N ASN A 530 -96.11 30.45 60.23
CA ASN A 530 -97.19 31.39 60.51
C ASN A 530 -98.54 30.72 60.42
#